data_95645e98c1a4d20fc7a1ab3ae0c1c948
#
_entry.id   95645e98c1a4d20fc7a1ab3ae0c1c948
#
_cell.length_a   1.000
_cell.length_b   1.000
_cell.length_c   1.000
_cell.angle_alpha   90.00
_cell.angle_beta   90.00
_cell.angle_gamma   90.00
#
_symmetry.space_group_name_H-M   'P 1'
#
loop_
_entity.id
_entity.type
_entity.pdbx_description
1 polymer ?
#
loop_
_entity_poly.entity_id
_entity_poly.type
_entity_poly.pdbx_seq_one_letter_code
_entity_poly.pdbx_strand_id
1 'polypeptide(L)'
;MPETASATRRHLRRAARSRGVSVAAPQLDFDWASRFLQRRTVPSVEMITGDQIERVVWLDTRRRPVAARAVRLCIRNELPRRTTTRQTIGRLTIAATPDLSAATLRAAIVRMFDLDADLGSFLAIARRDPVLAPVVATNPRGLRLLQLLDPFEALLRAILGQQVSVAAASTMTDRLVRRVGTPGPRAWTSDVVPLLRPRYAFPRPGAVAELGPARLRGLGLTRAKAAAVHGAATAVASGQLNLARLRVASPDEADRMLLSLPGVGPWTATYVRLRALGDRDAFPAADLGLIRALTALGVTRDRFQAAAERWRPWRGYATLHLWHSLGSGVPVLA
;
A
#
# COMPACT_ATOMS: atom_id res chain seq x y z
N MET A 1 33.34 16.33 22.95
CA MET A 1 32.04 16.63 22.34
C MET A 1 31.01 15.53 22.58
N PRO A 2 30.57 15.25 23.84
CA PRO A 2 29.53 14.22 24.11
C PRO A 2 28.14 14.82 24.45
N GLU A 3 27.96 16.14 24.46
CA GLU A 3 26.68 16.74 24.89
C GLU A 3 25.56 16.71 23.84
N THR A 4 25.87 16.66 22.55
CA THR A 4 24.88 16.64 21.46
C THR A 4 24.10 15.33 21.40
N ALA A 5 24.72 14.19 21.71
CA ALA A 5 24.04 12.87 21.70
C ALA A 5 23.03 12.71 22.84
N SER A 6 23.25 13.38 23.99
CA SER A 6 22.35 13.33 25.16
C SER A 6 21.10 14.20 24.96
N ALA A 7 21.25 15.34 24.33
CA ALA A 7 20.13 16.24 24.00
C ALA A 7 19.17 15.58 22.98
N THR A 8 19.73 14.93 21.94
CA THR A 8 19.00 14.17 20.93
C THR A 8 18.18 13.04 21.55
N ARG A 9 18.75 12.29 22.51
CA ARG A 9 18.00 11.21 23.22
C ARG A 9 16.90 11.74 24.13
N ARG A 10 17.07 12.92 24.74
CA ARG A 10 16.03 13.53 25.57
C ARG A 10 14.88 14.11 24.75
N HIS A 11 15.16 14.69 23.58
CA HIS A 11 14.12 15.18 22.66
C HIS A 11 13.34 14.05 22.01
N LEU A 12 13.98 12.94 21.65
CA LEU A 12 13.31 11.73 21.17
C LEU A 12 12.36 11.13 22.23
N ARG A 13 12.73 11.20 23.53
CA ARG A 13 11.84 10.77 24.64
C ARG A 13 10.67 11.73 24.88
N ARG A 14 10.78 13.01 24.53
CA ARG A 14 9.70 13.99 24.69
C ARG A 14 8.70 13.96 23.53
N ALA A 15 9.15 13.65 22.30
CA ALA A 15 8.26 13.37 21.15
C ALA A 15 7.49 12.04 21.32
N ALA A 16 8.03 11.10 22.10
CA ALA A 16 7.36 9.86 22.49
C ALA A 16 6.18 10.05 23.50
N ARG A 17 5.87 11.28 23.91
CA ARG A 17 4.73 11.59 24.79
C ARG A 17 3.42 11.89 24.06
N SER A 18 3.36 11.91 22.72
CA SER A 18 2.10 11.63 22.03
C SER A 18 1.78 10.17 22.34
N ARG A 19 0.63 9.89 22.92
CA ARG A 19 0.19 8.53 23.33
C ARG A 19 0.19 7.60 22.11
N GLY A 20 1.35 7.04 21.79
CA GLY A 20 1.51 6.06 20.72
C GLY A 20 0.62 4.84 21.03
N VAL A 21 -0.07 4.35 20.02
CA VAL A 21 -0.88 3.13 20.12
C VAL A 21 -0.02 1.96 19.72
N SER A 22 0.13 0.98 20.61
CA SER A 22 0.82 -0.27 20.31
C SER A 22 -0.17 -1.28 19.71
N VAL A 23 0.19 -1.88 18.58
CA VAL A 23 -0.60 -2.89 17.88
C VAL A 23 0.25 -4.14 17.69
N ALA A 24 -0.29 -5.30 18.08
CA ALA A 24 0.34 -6.58 17.78
C ALA A 24 0.33 -6.80 16.26
N ALA A 25 1.47 -7.21 15.72
CA ALA A 25 1.66 -7.47 14.29
C ALA A 25 2.22 -8.90 14.10
N PRO A 26 1.40 -9.94 14.35
CA PRO A 26 1.87 -11.32 14.23
C PRO A 26 2.28 -11.63 12.79
N GLN A 27 3.39 -12.33 12.64
CA GLN A 27 3.91 -12.77 11.33
C GLN A 27 4.14 -11.62 10.33
N LEU A 28 4.33 -10.38 10.79
CA LEU A 28 4.71 -9.26 9.92
C LEU A 28 6.23 -9.26 9.74
N ASP A 29 6.68 -9.46 8.51
CA ASP A 29 8.04 -9.14 8.09
C ASP A 29 8.10 -7.63 7.75
N PHE A 30 8.44 -6.81 8.73
CA PHE A 30 8.48 -5.37 8.57
C PHE A 30 9.61 -4.92 7.62
N ASP A 31 10.72 -5.62 7.60
CA ASP A 31 11.86 -5.31 6.72
C ASP A 31 11.46 -5.54 5.25
N TRP A 32 10.78 -6.63 4.96
CA TRP A 32 10.22 -6.86 3.64
C TRP A 32 9.17 -5.81 3.29
N ALA A 33 8.23 -5.52 4.19
CA ALA A 33 7.19 -4.52 4.00
C ALA A 33 7.79 -3.13 3.69
N SER A 34 8.81 -2.73 4.44
CA SER A 34 9.54 -1.47 4.23
C SER A 34 10.20 -1.45 2.85
N ARG A 35 10.94 -2.49 2.46
CA ARG A 35 11.57 -2.57 1.12
C ARG A 35 10.54 -2.55 -0.01
N PHE A 36 9.42 -3.26 0.15
CA PHE A 36 8.33 -3.27 -0.83
C PHE A 36 7.73 -1.88 -1.03
N LEU A 37 7.49 -1.15 0.06
CA LEU A 37 6.95 0.20 0.04
C LEU A 37 7.98 1.22 -0.48
N GLN A 38 9.27 1.12 -0.08
CA GLN A 38 10.34 2.00 -0.55
C GLN A 38 10.44 2.05 -2.07
N ARG A 39 10.34 0.91 -2.75
CA ARG A 39 10.35 0.85 -4.23
C ARG A 39 9.19 1.63 -4.88
N ARG A 40 8.13 1.91 -4.12
CA ARG A 40 6.88 2.54 -4.57
C ARG A 40 6.64 3.88 -3.92
N THR A 41 7.61 4.39 -3.19
CA THR A 41 7.51 5.63 -2.42
C THR A 41 7.17 6.81 -3.32
N VAL A 42 6.22 7.62 -2.86
CA VAL A 42 5.91 8.96 -3.37
C VAL A 42 6.45 9.95 -2.34
N PRO A 43 7.61 10.59 -2.56
CA PRO A 43 8.32 11.34 -1.52
C PRO A 43 7.51 12.48 -0.89
N SER A 44 6.60 13.08 -1.65
CA SER A 44 5.71 14.13 -1.14
C SER A 44 4.66 13.62 -0.14
N VAL A 45 4.33 12.31 -0.16
CA VAL A 45 3.27 11.68 0.64
C VAL A 45 3.85 10.84 1.77
N GLU A 46 4.98 10.17 1.53
CA GLU A 46 5.51 9.16 2.44
C GLU A 46 7.04 9.14 2.47
N MET A 47 7.60 8.79 3.62
CA MET A 47 9.01 8.50 3.85
C MET A 47 9.11 7.15 4.57
N ILE A 48 10.00 6.29 4.08
CA ILE A 48 10.16 4.95 4.60
C ILE A 48 11.65 4.72 4.88
N THR A 49 11.96 4.42 6.12
CA THR A 49 13.28 3.99 6.59
C THR A 49 13.20 2.55 7.06
N GLY A 50 14.33 1.93 7.43
CA GLY A 50 14.36 0.51 7.78
C GLY A 50 13.37 0.09 8.89
N ASP A 51 13.15 0.95 9.88
CA ASP A 51 12.31 0.67 11.06
C ASP A 51 11.08 1.59 11.17
N GLN A 52 10.89 2.52 10.23
CA GLN A 52 9.84 3.54 10.32
C GLN A 52 9.19 3.83 8.97
N ILE A 53 7.87 3.97 9.00
CA ILE A 53 7.06 4.51 7.91
C ILE A 53 6.40 5.79 8.40
N GLU A 54 6.69 6.91 7.74
CA GLU A 54 6.01 8.18 7.95
C GLU A 54 5.19 8.54 6.72
N ARG A 55 3.92 8.90 6.91
CA ARG A 55 3.00 9.11 5.80
C ARG A 55 1.94 10.14 6.16
N VAL A 56 1.56 11.00 5.19
CA VAL A 56 0.37 11.84 5.30
C VAL A 56 -0.78 11.18 4.55
N VAL A 57 -1.88 10.89 5.27
CA VAL A 57 -3.03 10.16 4.73
C VAL A 57 -4.33 10.87 5.06
N TRP A 58 -5.38 10.54 4.31
CA TRP A 58 -6.75 10.87 4.68
C TRP A 58 -7.30 9.80 5.62
N LEU A 59 -7.69 10.19 6.83
CA LEU A 59 -8.39 9.32 7.75
C LEU A 59 -9.67 9.98 8.22
N ASP A 60 -10.72 9.17 8.32
CA ASP A 60 -11.95 9.59 8.98
C ASP A 60 -11.70 9.62 10.50
N THR A 61 -11.99 10.77 11.10
CA THR A 61 -11.67 11.02 12.51
C THR A 61 -12.87 10.86 13.43
N ARG A 62 -14.06 10.60 12.92
CA ARG A 62 -15.30 10.54 13.71
C ARG A 62 -16.29 9.49 13.20
N ARG A 63 -17.16 9.00 14.10
CA ARG A 63 -18.27 8.07 13.81
C ARG A 63 -19.39 8.66 12.92
N ARG A 64 -19.33 9.94 12.56
CA ARG A 64 -20.24 10.58 11.59
C ARG A 64 -19.44 10.96 10.35
N PRO A 65 -20.04 10.98 9.15
CA PRO A 65 -19.37 11.35 7.91
C PRO A 65 -19.04 12.85 7.91
N VAL A 66 -18.11 13.24 8.76
CA VAL A 66 -17.48 14.57 8.75
C VAL A 66 -16.17 14.41 7.98
N ALA A 67 -15.91 15.31 7.08
CA ALA A 67 -14.80 15.31 6.14
C ALA A 67 -13.51 14.69 6.69
N ALA A 68 -13.01 13.66 6.03
CA ALA A 68 -11.71 13.05 6.36
C ALA A 68 -10.65 14.16 6.45
N ARG A 69 -9.79 14.07 7.45
CA ARG A 69 -8.70 15.04 7.68
C ARG A 69 -7.38 14.49 7.19
N ALA A 70 -6.50 15.37 6.72
CA ALA A 70 -5.12 15.02 6.49
C ALA A 70 -4.45 14.74 7.83
N VAL A 71 -3.90 13.55 7.98
CA VAL A 71 -3.27 13.07 9.20
C VAL A 71 -1.87 12.57 8.86
N ARG A 72 -0.89 13.01 9.64
CA ARG A 72 0.45 12.44 9.59
C ARG A 72 0.51 11.22 10.48
N LEU A 73 0.80 10.06 9.91
CA LEU A 73 1.05 8.83 10.62
C LEU A 73 2.56 8.56 10.71
N CYS A 74 3.00 8.13 11.88
CA CYS A 74 4.33 7.57 12.08
C CYS A 74 4.17 6.16 12.66
N ILE A 75 4.64 5.16 11.92
CA ILE A 75 4.56 3.74 12.27
C ILE A 75 5.98 3.25 12.50
N ARG A 76 6.27 2.73 13.67
CA ARG A 76 7.59 2.17 14.03
C ARG A 76 7.49 0.70 14.34
N ASN A 77 8.49 -0.03 13.91
CA ASN A 77 8.68 -1.41 14.30
C ASN A 77 9.39 -1.49 15.66
N GLU A 78 8.74 -2.09 16.65
CA GLU A 78 9.27 -2.27 18.01
C GLU A 78 9.88 -3.65 18.23
N LEU A 79 10.24 -4.38 17.19
CA LEU A 79 10.88 -5.67 17.38
C LEU A 79 12.17 -5.50 18.20
N PRO A 80 12.34 -6.21 19.31
CA PRO A 80 13.60 -6.26 20.01
C PRO A 80 14.66 -6.80 19.04
N ARG A 81 15.78 -6.12 18.93
CA ARG A 81 16.88 -6.40 17.99
C ARG A 81 17.52 -7.80 18.12
N ARG A 82 17.12 -8.61 19.13
CA ARG A 82 17.53 -10.00 19.35
C ARG A 82 16.49 -10.71 20.22
N THR A 83 15.77 -11.66 19.66
CA THR A 83 15.15 -12.73 20.47
C THR A 83 15.38 -14.05 19.80
N THR A 84 16.03 -14.94 20.56
CA THR A 84 16.34 -16.32 20.20
C THR A 84 15.13 -17.26 20.33
N THR A 85 13.95 -16.75 20.70
CA THR A 85 12.74 -17.55 20.93
C THR A 85 11.81 -17.55 19.71
N ARG A 86 11.31 -18.73 19.38
CA ARG A 86 10.47 -19.08 18.20
C ARG A 86 9.14 -18.34 18.06
N GLN A 87 8.77 -17.42 18.97
CA GLN A 87 7.44 -16.76 18.98
C GLN A 87 7.51 -15.27 19.38
N THR A 88 8.32 -14.49 18.70
CA THR A 88 8.25 -13.04 18.92
C THR A 88 7.09 -12.48 18.14
N ILE A 89 6.01 -12.08 18.81
CA ILE A 89 4.93 -11.30 18.21
C ILE A 89 5.49 -9.91 17.93
N GLY A 90 5.62 -9.56 16.65
CA GLY A 90 5.99 -8.20 16.26
C GLY A 90 5.02 -7.18 16.83
N ARG A 91 5.53 -5.99 17.17
CA ARG A 91 4.72 -4.86 17.61
C ARG A 91 5.00 -3.65 16.75
N LEU A 92 3.93 -2.92 16.44
CA LEU A 92 4.02 -1.62 15.81
C LEU A 92 3.55 -0.56 16.79
N THR A 93 4.35 0.49 16.97
CA THR A 93 3.91 1.72 17.64
C THR A 93 3.49 2.74 16.61
N ILE A 94 2.30 3.29 16.78
CA ILE A 94 1.69 4.23 15.85
C ILE A 94 1.41 5.53 16.59
N ALA A 95 1.87 6.63 16.02
CA ALA A 95 1.53 7.98 16.44
C ALA A 95 0.89 8.73 15.27
N ALA A 96 0.00 9.67 15.57
CA ALA A 96 -0.68 10.50 14.59
C ALA A 96 -0.68 11.98 14.98
N THR A 97 -0.68 12.84 13.96
CA THR A 97 -0.88 14.29 14.12
C THR A 97 -1.91 14.77 13.09
N PRO A 98 -3.03 15.40 13.48
CA PRO A 98 -3.50 15.55 14.88
C PRO A 98 -3.80 14.21 15.55
N ASP A 99 -3.88 14.21 16.87
CA ASP A 99 -4.17 13.00 17.66
C ASP A 99 -5.49 12.37 17.25
N LEU A 100 -5.47 11.05 17.09
CA LEU A 100 -6.62 10.22 16.79
C LEU A 100 -6.90 9.21 17.89
N SER A 101 -8.11 8.70 17.94
CA SER A 101 -8.46 7.64 18.88
C SER A 101 -7.62 6.38 18.62
N ALA A 102 -7.30 5.66 19.69
CA ALA A 102 -6.59 4.38 19.59
C ALA A 102 -7.32 3.39 18.67
N ALA A 103 -8.65 3.39 18.68
CA ALA A 103 -9.47 2.54 17.82
C ALA A 103 -9.27 2.88 16.34
N THR A 104 -9.29 4.18 15.98
CA THR A 104 -9.07 4.63 14.60
C THR A 104 -7.67 4.25 14.10
N LEU A 105 -6.63 4.46 14.93
CA LEU A 105 -5.25 4.12 14.57
C LEU A 105 -5.08 2.60 14.43
N ARG A 106 -5.62 1.82 15.35
CA ARG A 106 -5.59 0.35 15.29
C ARG A 106 -6.25 -0.14 14.01
N ALA A 107 -7.47 0.32 13.70
CA ALA A 107 -8.20 -0.08 12.50
C ALA A 107 -7.44 0.26 11.21
N ALA A 108 -6.81 1.44 11.14
CA ALA A 108 -6.00 1.84 10.00
C ALA A 108 -4.80 0.90 9.79
N ILE A 109 -4.08 0.55 10.87
CA ILE A 109 -2.89 -0.31 10.80
C ILE A 109 -3.25 -1.75 10.52
N VAL A 110 -4.28 -2.29 11.17
CA VAL A 110 -4.79 -3.64 10.89
C VAL A 110 -5.10 -3.76 9.40
N ARG A 111 -5.77 -2.78 8.81
CA ARG A 111 -6.07 -2.75 7.38
C ARG A 111 -4.82 -2.57 6.52
N MET A 112 -3.93 -1.63 6.87
CA MET A 112 -2.74 -1.32 6.05
C MET A 112 -1.83 -2.54 5.86
N PHE A 113 -1.71 -3.37 6.90
CA PHE A 113 -0.84 -4.55 6.92
C PHE A 113 -1.63 -5.86 6.89
N ASP A 114 -2.95 -5.82 6.70
CA ASP A 114 -3.84 -6.99 6.70
C ASP A 114 -3.58 -7.93 7.90
N LEU A 115 -3.53 -7.35 9.12
CA LEU A 115 -3.11 -8.10 10.31
C LEU A 115 -4.12 -9.16 10.76
N ASP A 116 -5.36 -9.08 10.28
CA ASP A 116 -6.45 -10.04 10.56
C ASP A 116 -6.41 -11.29 9.65
N ALA A 117 -5.54 -11.30 8.62
CA ALA A 117 -5.45 -12.46 7.74
C ALA A 117 -4.90 -13.69 8.47
N ASP A 118 -5.57 -14.81 8.31
CA ASP A 118 -5.09 -16.12 8.76
C ASP A 118 -4.03 -16.65 7.77
N LEU A 119 -2.77 -16.30 7.99
CA LEU A 119 -1.67 -16.78 7.17
C LEU A 119 -1.44 -18.29 7.32
N GLY A 120 -1.90 -18.91 8.41
CA GLY A 120 -1.82 -20.35 8.60
C GLY A 120 -2.59 -21.09 7.52
N SER A 121 -3.83 -20.69 7.26
CA SER A 121 -4.68 -21.24 6.20
C SER A 121 -4.09 -21.05 4.81
N PHE A 122 -3.56 -19.85 4.50
CA PHE A 122 -2.85 -19.62 3.24
C PHE A 122 -1.63 -20.55 3.09
N LEU A 123 -0.76 -20.60 4.10
CA LEU A 123 0.47 -21.38 4.05
C LEU A 123 0.21 -22.88 3.98
N ALA A 124 -0.91 -23.37 4.56
CA ALA A 124 -1.31 -24.77 4.47
C ALA A 124 -1.63 -25.17 3.03
N ILE A 125 -2.30 -24.28 2.26
CA ILE A 125 -2.57 -24.47 0.83
C ILE A 125 -1.27 -24.35 0.03
N ALA A 126 -0.52 -23.27 0.24
CA ALA A 126 0.65 -22.96 -0.55
C ALA A 126 1.78 -24.01 -0.45
N ARG A 127 1.99 -24.59 0.74
CA ARG A 127 2.99 -25.65 0.95
C ARG A 127 2.68 -26.97 0.25
N ARG A 128 1.40 -27.21 -0.11
CA ARG A 128 0.97 -28.40 -0.85
C ARG A 128 0.87 -28.17 -2.34
N ASP A 129 0.88 -26.92 -2.78
CA ASP A 129 0.80 -26.57 -4.21
C ASP A 129 2.17 -26.63 -4.86
N PRO A 130 2.36 -27.35 -5.98
CA PRO A 130 3.67 -27.54 -6.60
C PRO A 130 4.30 -26.25 -7.10
N VAL A 131 3.50 -25.22 -7.42
CA VAL A 131 3.98 -23.91 -7.88
C VAL A 131 4.37 -23.03 -6.69
N LEU A 132 3.55 -23.00 -5.63
CA LEU A 132 3.77 -22.10 -4.51
C LEU A 132 4.72 -22.65 -3.44
N ALA A 133 4.85 -23.97 -3.30
CA ALA A 133 5.68 -24.58 -2.27
C ALA A 133 7.14 -24.05 -2.27
N PRO A 134 7.86 -24.02 -3.40
CA PRO A 134 9.22 -23.46 -3.45
C PRO A 134 9.25 -21.96 -3.16
N VAL A 135 8.19 -21.23 -3.53
CA VAL A 135 8.09 -19.78 -3.33
C VAL A 135 7.90 -19.43 -1.84
N VAL A 136 6.99 -20.11 -1.15
CA VAL A 136 6.74 -19.84 0.27
C VAL A 136 7.86 -20.38 1.18
N ALA A 137 8.65 -21.34 0.72
CA ALA A 137 9.81 -21.83 1.44
C ALA A 137 10.87 -20.74 1.69
N THR A 138 10.99 -19.76 0.80
CA THR A 138 11.91 -18.62 0.94
C THR A 138 11.46 -17.61 2.00
N ASN A 139 10.18 -17.59 2.35
CA ASN A 139 9.64 -16.81 3.45
C ASN A 139 8.61 -17.64 4.26
N PRO A 140 9.06 -18.57 5.11
CA PRO A 140 8.20 -19.53 5.79
C PRO A 140 7.24 -18.91 6.82
N ARG A 141 7.46 -17.65 7.20
CA ARG A 141 6.55 -16.89 8.08
C ARG A 141 5.37 -16.30 7.31
N GLY A 142 5.46 -16.26 5.98
CA GLY A 142 4.50 -15.60 5.10
C GLY A 142 4.72 -14.09 5.02
N LEU A 143 4.09 -13.52 4.00
CA LEU A 143 4.08 -12.08 3.76
C LEU A 143 2.68 -11.53 4.03
N ARG A 144 2.59 -10.31 4.52
CA ARG A 144 1.31 -9.63 4.72
C ARG A 144 0.94 -8.75 3.53
N LEU A 145 -0.33 -8.78 3.13
CA LEU A 145 -0.83 -7.93 2.05
C LEU A 145 -0.81 -6.46 2.49
N LEU A 146 -0.03 -5.65 1.77
CA LEU A 146 0.10 -4.22 2.08
C LEU A 146 -0.95 -3.43 1.31
N GLN A 147 -1.82 -2.71 2.02
CA GLN A 147 -2.92 -1.94 1.43
C GLN A 147 -2.66 -0.44 1.52
N LEU A 148 -3.15 0.31 0.52
CA LEU A 148 -3.29 1.75 0.58
C LEU A 148 -4.56 2.10 1.38
N LEU A 149 -4.44 3.06 2.29
CA LEU A 149 -5.56 3.45 3.15
C LEU A 149 -6.64 4.24 2.40
N ASP A 150 -6.24 4.96 1.34
CA ASP A 150 -7.12 5.72 0.48
C ASP A 150 -7.36 4.99 -0.85
N PRO A 151 -8.61 4.53 -1.15
CA PRO A 151 -8.92 3.89 -2.42
C PRO A 151 -8.75 4.80 -3.63
N PHE A 152 -8.94 6.11 -3.48
CA PHE A 152 -8.72 7.05 -4.58
C PHE A 152 -7.23 7.13 -4.95
N GLU A 153 -6.36 7.18 -3.95
CA GLU A 153 -4.92 7.09 -4.19
C GLU A 153 -4.56 5.79 -4.91
N ALA A 154 -5.11 4.65 -4.45
CA ALA A 154 -4.85 3.36 -5.09
C ALA A 154 -5.29 3.33 -6.55
N LEU A 155 -6.48 3.87 -6.86
CA LEU A 155 -7.00 3.95 -8.22
C LEU A 155 -6.11 4.80 -9.12
N LEU A 156 -5.75 6.00 -8.69
CA LEU A 156 -4.91 6.87 -9.51
C LEU A 156 -3.48 6.31 -9.67
N ARG A 157 -2.90 5.75 -8.61
CA ARG A 157 -1.57 5.10 -8.71
C ARG A 157 -1.60 3.89 -9.64
N ALA A 158 -2.70 3.14 -9.68
CA ALA A 158 -2.88 2.04 -10.63
C ALA A 158 -2.94 2.54 -12.08
N ILE A 159 -3.74 3.59 -12.37
CA ILE A 159 -3.82 4.21 -13.69
C ILE A 159 -2.45 4.78 -14.13
N LEU A 160 -1.78 5.52 -13.25
CA LEU A 160 -0.46 6.10 -13.52
C LEU A 160 0.60 5.01 -13.75
N GLY A 161 0.45 3.85 -13.09
CA GLY A 161 1.36 2.70 -13.19
C GLY A 161 1.18 1.84 -14.45
N GLN A 162 0.12 2.03 -15.23
CA GLN A 162 -0.10 1.23 -16.45
C GLN A 162 1.07 1.38 -17.44
N GLN A 163 1.64 0.26 -17.89
CA GLN A 163 2.66 0.19 -18.94
C GLN A 163 3.92 1.05 -18.70
N VAL A 164 4.28 1.30 -17.44
CA VAL A 164 5.50 2.02 -17.07
C VAL A 164 6.21 1.33 -15.92
N SER A 165 7.48 1.69 -15.68
CA SER A 165 8.20 1.22 -14.51
C SER A 165 7.61 1.78 -13.20
N VAL A 166 7.82 1.08 -12.09
CA VAL A 166 7.40 1.53 -10.75
C VAL A 166 7.98 2.91 -10.42
N ALA A 167 9.24 3.17 -10.80
CA ALA A 167 9.89 4.46 -10.60
C ALA A 167 9.22 5.58 -11.40
N ALA A 168 8.87 5.33 -12.66
CA ALA A 168 8.16 6.31 -13.49
C ALA A 168 6.75 6.61 -12.93
N ALA A 169 6.02 5.58 -12.48
CA ALA A 169 4.73 5.74 -11.83
C ALA A 169 4.84 6.60 -10.56
N SER A 170 5.85 6.34 -9.70
CA SER A 170 6.10 7.14 -8.49
C SER A 170 6.41 8.59 -8.83
N THR A 171 7.23 8.85 -9.85
CA THR A 171 7.56 10.21 -10.30
C THR A 171 6.33 10.97 -10.80
N MET A 172 5.49 10.35 -11.63
CA MET A 172 4.25 10.98 -12.11
C MET A 172 3.29 11.27 -10.96
N THR A 173 3.19 10.32 -10.02
CA THR A 173 2.35 10.49 -8.82
C THR A 173 2.89 11.65 -7.96
N ASP A 174 4.20 11.74 -7.74
CA ASP A 174 4.81 12.82 -6.95
C ASP A 174 4.57 14.20 -7.59
N ARG A 175 4.68 14.32 -8.92
CA ARG A 175 4.36 15.55 -9.65
C ARG A 175 2.88 15.95 -9.46
N LEU A 176 1.95 15.00 -9.53
CA LEU A 176 0.53 15.26 -9.29
C LEU A 176 0.31 15.75 -7.85
N VAL A 177 0.89 15.06 -6.87
CA VAL A 177 0.78 15.44 -5.45
C VAL A 177 1.36 16.82 -5.18
N ARG A 178 2.54 17.15 -5.73
CA ARG A 178 3.14 18.48 -5.58
C ARG A 178 2.28 19.58 -6.21
N ARG A 179 1.52 19.26 -7.23
CA ARG A 179 0.67 20.21 -7.96
C ARG A 179 -0.64 20.53 -7.24
N VAL A 180 -1.30 19.51 -6.68
CA VAL A 180 -2.66 19.66 -6.10
C VAL A 180 -2.86 18.86 -4.82
N GLY A 181 -1.81 18.34 -4.22
CA GLY A 181 -1.88 17.68 -2.92
C GLY A 181 -2.28 18.65 -1.81
N THR A 182 -2.96 18.13 -0.82
CA THR A 182 -3.34 18.94 0.35
C THR A 182 -2.20 18.97 1.35
N PRO A 183 -1.76 20.17 1.81
CA PRO A 183 -0.75 20.26 2.85
C PRO A 183 -1.14 19.45 4.09
N GLY A 184 -0.25 18.61 4.53
CA GLY A 184 -0.40 17.83 5.75
C GLY A 184 -0.08 18.66 6.99
N PRO A 185 -0.41 18.16 8.18
CA PRO A 185 0.00 18.76 9.45
C PRO A 185 1.51 18.95 9.51
N ARG A 186 1.96 20.02 10.18
CA ARG A 186 3.39 20.24 10.41
C ARG A 186 4.00 19.02 11.11
N ALA A 187 5.21 18.66 10.68
CA ALA A 187 5.94 17.56 11.30
C ALA A 187 6.15 17.81 12.80
N TRP A 188 6.15 16.75 13.60
CA TRP A 188 6.75 16.83 14.91
C TRP A 188 8.19 17.29 14.79
N THR A 189 8.63 18.13 15.71
CA THR A 189 10.04 18.56 15.80
C THR A 189 10.90 17.34 16.09
N SER A 190 11.53 16.77 15.10
CA SER A 190 12.57 15.76 15.21
C SER A 190 13.69 16.08 14.22
N ASP A 191 14.91 15.72 14.61
CA ASP A 191 16.17 16.14 13.99
C ASP A 191 16.47 15.53 12.61
N VAL A 192 15.49 14.89 11.97
CA VAL A 192 15.61 14.38 10.60
C VAL A 192 15.41 15.53 9.61
N VAL A 193 16.30 15.63 8.64
CA VAL A 193 16.38 16.69 7.63
C VAL A 193 14.98 17.10 7.13
N PRO A 194 14.55 18.35 7.35
CA PRO A 194 13.19 18.81 7.04
C PRO A 194 12.78 18.68 5.57
N LEU A 195 13.75 18.60 4.67
CA LEU A 195 13.56 18.52 3.23
C LEU A 195 13.06 17.15 2.75
N LEU A 196 13.26 16.08 3.53
CA LEU A 196 12.92 14.71 3.14
C LEU A 196 11.56 14.22 3.70
N ARG A 197 10.82 15.08 4.39
CA ARG A 197 9.56 14.68 5.05
C ARG A 197 8.36 14.77 4.13
N PRO A 198 7.40 13.85 4.28
CA PRO A 198 6.10 13.95 3.61
C PRO A 198 5.44 15.28 3.94
N ARG A 199 5.03 16.02 2.92
CA ARG A 199 4.42 17.35 3.07
C ARG A 199 2.94 17.38 2.77
N TYR A 200 2.45 16.42 1.99
CA TYR A 200 1.12 16.45 1.42
C TYR A 200 0.38 15.14 1.69
N ALA A 201 -0.91 15.24 1.96
CA ALA A 201 -1.83 14.15 1.71
C ALA A 201 -2.08 14.03 0.19
N PHE A 202 -2.44 12.83 -0.25
CA PHE A 202 -2.81 12.60 -1.64
C PHE A 202 -3.93 13.57 -2.06
N PRO A 203 -3.95 14.06 -3.32
CA PRO A 203 -4.96 15.02 -3.76
C PRO A 203 -6.39 14.54 -3.57
N ARG A 204 -7.30 15.47 -3.25
CA ARG A 204 -8.74 15.20 -3.27
C ARG A 204 -9.24 15.01 -4.70
N PRO A 205 -10.28 14.17 -4.93
CA PRO A 205 -10.83 13.94 -6.26
C PRO A 205 -11.19 15.23 -7.00
N GLY A 206 -11.87 16.17 -6.34
CA GLY A 206 -12.23 17.47 -6.93
C GLY A 206 -11.02 18.26 -7.40
N ALA A 207 -9.95 18.33 -6.60
CA ALA A 207 -8.74 19.07 -6.97
C ALA A 207 -8.03 18.47 -8.20
N VAL A 208 -8.10 17.15 -8.39
CA VAL A 208 -7.57 16.50 -9.60
C VAL A 208 -8.47 16.75 -10.80
N ALA A 209 -9.79 16.67 -10.62
CA ALA A 209 -10.76 16.95 -11.68
C ALA A 209 -10.64 18.40 -12.21
N GLU A 210 -10.47 19.37 -11.31
CA GLU A 210 -10.30 20.80 -11.66
C GLU A 210 -9.04 21.10 -12.48
N LEU A 211 -7.99 20.24 -12.41
CA LEU A 211 -6.82 20.41 -13.27
C LEU A 211 -7.15 20.29 -14.74
N GLY A 212 -8.08 19.41 -15.08
CA GLY A 212 -8.39 19.06 -16.46
C GLY A 212 -7.28 18.33 -17.21
N PRO A 213 -7.60 17.69 -18.35
CA PRO A 213 -6.65 16.84 -19.09
C PRO A 213 -5.41 17.59 -19.59
N ALA A 214 -5.53 18.85 -19.97
CA ALA A 214 -4.40 19.63 -20.49
C ALA A 214 -3.30 19.84 -19.45
N ARG A 215 -3.67 20.25 -18.21
CA ARG A 215 -2.71 20.43 -17.13
C ARG A 215 -2.14 19.11 -16.63
N LEU A 216 -2.95 18.04 -16.63
CA LEU A 216 -2.46 16.68 -16.32
C LEU A 216 -1.39 16.22 -17.32
N ARG A 217 -1.55 16.51 -18.62
CA ARG A 217 -0.50 16.26 -19.63
C ARG A 217 0.78 17.02 -19.33
N GLY A 218 0.67 18.25 -18.86
CA GLY A 218 1.82 19.06 -18.43
C GLY A 218 2.65 18.45 -17.30
N LEU A 219 2.09 17.47 -16.57
CA LEU A 219 2.83 16.70 -15.55
C LEU A 219 3.61 15.51 -16.14
N GLY A 220 3.58 15.32 -17.47
CA GLY A 220 4.25 14.24 -18.17
C GLY A 220 3.36 13.01 -18.42
N LEU A 221 2.03 13.15 -18.31
CA LEU A 221 1.10 12.07 -18.63
C LEU A 221 0.82 12.01 -20.13
N THR A 222 0.69 10.80 -20.67
CA THR A 222 0.16 10.62 -22.03
C THR A 222 -1.29 11.12 -22.11
N ARG A 223 -1.77 11.39 -23.33
CA ARG A 223 -3.17 11.82 -23.55
C ARG A 223 -4.17 10.84 -22.93
N ALA A 224 -3.97 9.55 -23.13
CA ALA A 224 -4.84 8.50 -22.59
C ALA A 224 -4.81 8.47 -21.06
N LYS A 225 -3.64 8.52 -20.43
CA LYS A 225 -3.52 8.57 -18.96
C LYS A 225 -4.14 9.83 -18.36
N ALA A 226 -3.92 10.98 -18.97
CA ALA A 226 -4.52 12.23 -18.51
C ALA A 226 -6.06 12.19 -18.57
N ALA A 227 -6.61 11.62 -19.62
CA ALA A 227 -8.05 11.42 -19.75
C ALA A 227 -8.59 10.43 -18.70
N ALA A 228 -7.91 9.30 -18.48
CA ALA A 228 -8.31 8.30 -17.49
C ALA A 228 -8.22 8.85 -16.06
N VAL A 229 -7.14 9.54 -15.69
CA VAL A 229 -6.97 10.20 -14.38
C VAL A 229 -8.07 11.25 -14.15
N HIS A 230 -8.32 12.10 -15.14
CA HIS A 230 -9.37 13.12 -15.07
C HIS A 230 -10.76 12.48 -14.93
N GLY A 231 -11.09 11.49 -15.77
CA GLY A 231 -12.36 10.78 -15.73
C GLY A 231 -12.61 10.09 -14.39
N ALA A 232 -11.61 9.38 -13.87
CA ALA A 232 -11.68 8.74 -12.55
C ALA A 232 -11.90 9.79 -11.43
N ALA A 233 -11.16 10.91 -11.47
CA ALA A 233 -11.29 11.98 -10.48
C ALA A 233 -12.67 12.64 -10.54
N THR A 234 -13.18 12.90 -11.73
CA THR A 234 -14.52 13.46 -11.95
C THR A 234 -15.61 12.51 -11.46
N ALA A 235 -15.53 11.23 -11.78
CA ALA A 235 -16.50 10.22 -11.34
C ALA A 235 -16.57 10.10 -9.81
N VAL A 236 -15.42 10.17 -9.13
CA VAL A 236 -15.39 10.16 -7.65
C VAL A 236 -15.88 11.49 -7.07
N ALA A 237 -15.48 12.62 -7.64
CA ALA A 237 -15.87 13.95 -7.16
C ALA A 237 -17.37 14.20 -7.31
N SER A 238 -17.99 13.71 -8.40
CA SER A 238 -19.43 13.81 -8.64
C SER A 238 -20.27 12.78 -7.87
N GLY A 239 -19.64 11.79 -7.23
CA GLY A 239 -20.33 10.69 -6.55
C GLY A 239 -20.79 9.55 -7.48
N GLN A 240 -20.52 9.64 -8.79
CA GLN A 240 -20.80 8.55 -9.74
C GLN A 240 -20.07 7.27 -9.34
N LEU A 241 -18.80 7.38 -8.90
CA LEU A 241 -18.08 6.30 -8.26
C LEU A 241 -17.99 6.55 -6.75
N ASN A 242 -18.73 5.78 -5.97
CA ASN A 242 -18.70 5.85 -4.51
C ASN A 242 -17.63 4.90 -3.94
N LEU A 243 -16.51 5.46 -3.52
CA LEU A 243 -15.38 4.68 -2.96
C LEU A 243 -15.70 4.00 -1.62
N ALA A 244 -16.63 4.54 -0.83
CA ALA A 244 -17.07 3.90 0.41
C ALA A 244 -17.90 2.64 0.10
N ARG A 245 -18.75 2.69 -0.93
CA ARG A 245 -19.50 1.53 -1.42
C ARG A 245 -18.59 0.46 -2.00
N LEU A 246 -17.55 0.83 -2.75
CA LEU A 246 -16.53 -0.11 -3.24
C LEU A 246 -15.91 -0.96 -2.13
N ARG A 247 -15.74 -0.41 -0.94
CA ARG A 247 -15.12 -1.13 0.19
C ARG A 247 -15.95 -2.27 0.75
N VAL A 248 -17.25 -2.24 0.55
CA VAL A 248 -18.22 -3.23 1.06
C VAL A 248 -18.90 -4.00 -0.05
N ALA A 249 -18.59 -3.68 -1.30
CA ALA A 249 -19.11 -4.34 -2.49
C ALA A 249 -18.54 -5.77 -2.62
N SER A 250 -19.30 -6.65 -3.25
CA SER A 250 -18.76 -7.93 -3.71
C SER A 250 -17.66 -7.72 -4.76
N PRO A 251 -16.77 -8.70 -4.97
CA PRO A 251 -15.74 -8.61 -6.01
C PRO A 251 -16.30 -8.25 -7.40
N ASP A 252 -17.42 -8.86 -7.79
CA ASP A 252 -18.08 -8.63 -9.09
C ASP A 252 -18.70 -7.23 -9.19
N GLU A 253 -19.28 -6.73 -8.10
CA GLU A 253 -19.81 -5.37 -8.03
C GLU A 253 -18.69 -4.33 -8.10
N ALA A 254 -17.58 -4.57 -7.37
CA ALA A 254 -16.41 -3.71 -7.40
C ALA A 254 -15.79 -3.66 -8.81
N ASP A 255 -15.68 -4.80 -9.48
CA ASP A 255 -15.20 -4.87 -10.87
C ASP A 255 -16.12 -4.11 -11.81
N ARG A 256 -17.44 -4.30 -11.75
CA ARG A 256 -18.40 -3.54 -12.58
C ARG A 256 -18.28 -2.02 -12.39
N MET A 257 -18.15 -1.58 -11.11
CA MET A 257 -17.99 -0.15 -10.80
C MET A 257 -16.67 0.41 -11.31
N LEU A 258 -15.56 -0.34 -11.18
CA LEU A 258 -14.24 0.11 -11.62
C LEU A 258 -14.11 0.07 -13.15
N LEU A 259 -14.59 -0.99 -13.79
CA LEU A 259 -14.54 -1.16 -15.24
C LEU A 259 -15.43 -0.18 -16.01
N SER A 260 -16.41 0.46 -15.35
CA SER A 260 -17.20 1.53 -15.96
C SER A 260 -16.39 2.82 -16.21
N LEU A 261 -15.20 2.94 -15.61
CA LEU A 261 -14.36 4.11 -15.78
C LEU A 261 -13.51 4.01 -17.07
N PRO A 262 -13.52 5.03 -17.94
CA PRO A 262 -12.66 5.05 -19.12
C PRO A 262 -11.18 4.89 -18.74
N GLY A 263 -10.47 3.97 -19.40
CA GLY A 263 -9.06 3.70 -19.17
C GLY A 263 -8.74 2.80 -17.93
N VAL A 264 -9.78 2.29 -17.27
CA VAL A 264 -9.66 1.27 -16.23
C VAL A 264 -10.00 -0.10 -16.83
N GLY A 265 -8.99 -0.92 -17.03
CA GLY A 265 -9.14 -2.30 -17.51
C GLY A 265 -9.14 -3.32 -16.36
N PRO A 266 -9.30 -4.63 -16.69
CA PRO A 266 -9.36 -5.72 -15.70
C PRO A 266 -8.16 -5.76 -14.76
N TRP A 267 -6.94 -5.54 -15.26
CA TRP A 267 -5.73 -5.48 -14.42
C TRP A 267 -5.83 -4.34 -13.39
N THR A 268 -6.25 -3.14 -13.82
CA THR A 268 -6.37 -1.99 -12.91
C THR A 268 -7.43 -2.23 -11.85
N ALA A 269 -8.60 -2.75 -12.23
CA ALA A 269 -9.68 -3.08 -11.30
C ALA A 269 -9.22 -4.10 -10.25
N THR A 270 -8.63 -5.21 -10.68
CA THR A 270 -8.12 -6.26 -9.80
C THR A 270 -7.00 -5.74 -8.90
N TYR A 271 -6.09 -4.90 -9.41
CA TYR A 271 -5.02 -4.28 -8.61
C TYR A 271 -5.60 -3.36 -7.51
N VAL A 272 -6.64 -2.58 -7.82
CA VAL A 272 -7.34 -1.73 -6.83
C VAL A 272 -8.00 -2.61 -5.77
N ARG A 273 -8.68 -3.69 -6.15
CA ARG A 273 -9.28 -4.66 -5.21
C ARG A 273 -8.22 -5.20 -4.25
N LEU A 274 -7.10 -5.65 -4.80
CA LEU A 274 -5.98 -6.18 -4.01
C LEU A 274 -5.39 -5.14 -3.07
N ARG A 275 -5.09 -3.93 -3.58
CA ARG A 275 -4.24 -2.95 -2.88
C ARG A 275 -5.01 -1.92 -2.06
N ALA A 276 -6.32 -1.82 -2.22
CA ALA A 276 -7.13 -0.83 -1.50
C ALA A 276 -8.39 -1.40 -0.85
N LEU A 277 -8.97 -2.44 -1.41
CA LEU A 277 -10.19 -3.04 -0.88
C LEU A 277 -9.91 -4.25 0.02
N GLY A 278 -8.67 -4.76 0.02
CA GLY A 278 -8.26 -5.88 0.86
C GLY A 278 -8.78 -7.24 0.38
N ASP A 279 -9.12 -7.32 -0.91
CA ASP A 279 -9.58 -8.59 -1.49
C ASP A 279 -8.39 -9.58 -1.59
N ARG A 280 -8.38 -10.51 -0.65
CA ARG A 280 -7.34 -11.54 -0.52
C ARG A 280 -7.36 -12.56 -1.66
N ASP A 281 -8.46 -12.62 -2.42
CA ASP A 281 -8.62 -13.51 -3.57
C ASP A 281 -8.48 -12.79 -4.93
N ALA A 282 -8.15 -11.50 -4.95
CA ALA A 282 -7.90 -10.78 -6.20
C ALA A 282 -6.65 -11.30 -6.91
N PHE A 283 -6.79 -11.69 -8.20
CA PHE A 283 -5.72 -12.26 -9.01
C PHE A 283 -5.53 -11.47 -10.31
N PRO A 284 -4.53 -10.60 -10.40
CA PRO A 284 -4.27 -9.78 -11.58
C PRO A 284 -3.54 -10.59 -12.67
N ALA A 285 -4.23 -11.52 -13.31
CA ALA A 285 -3.65 -12.48 -14.27
C ALA A 285 -2.85 -11.85 -15.41
N ALA A 286 -3.15 -10.59 -15.78
CA ALA A 286 -2.42 -9.84 -16.81
C ALA A 286 -1.24 -9.03 -16.24
N ASP A 287 -0.88 -9.16 -14.97
CA ASP A 287 0.25 -8.46 -14.38
C ASP A 287 1.58 -9.03 -14.90
N LEU A 288 2.43 -8.14 -15.43
CA LEU A 288 3.70 -8.57 -16.05
C LEU A 288 4.66 -9.19 -15.02
N GLY A 289 4.66 -8.73 -13.78
CA GLY A 289 5.45 -9.34 -12.73
C GLY A 289 4.95 -10.74 -12.40
N LEU A 290 3.63 -10.90 -12.28
CA LEU A 290 3.01 -12.20 -12.04
C LEU A 290 3.28 -13.18 -13.18
N ILE A 291 3.12 -12.73 -14.44
CA ILE A 291 3.41 -13.53 -15.62
C ILE A 291 4.88 -14.02 -15.59
N ARG A 292 5.82 -13.11 -15.34
CA ARG A 292 7.25 -13.46 -15.24
C ARG A 292 7.52 -14.48 -14.15
N ALA A 293 6.92 -14.30 -12.97
CA ALA A 293 7.12 -15.22 -11.85
C ALA A 293 6.59 -16.62 -12.17
N LEU A 294 5.39 -16.73 -12.74
CA LEU A 294 4.78 -18.00 -13.10
C LEU A 294 5.54 -18.71 -14.22
N THR A 295 5.96 -17.96 -15.26
CA THR A 295 6.77 -18.49 -16.35
C THR A 295 8.12 -19.02 -15.83
N ALA A 296 8.76 -18.29 -14.93
CA ALA A 296 10.01 -18.69 -14.28
C ALA A 296 9.87 -19.99 -13.46
N LEU A 297 8.68 -20.29 -12.97
CA LEU A 297 8.33 -21.52 -12.24
C LEU A 297 7.82 -22.64 -13.19
N GLY A 298 7.98 -22.49 -14.51
CA GLY A 298 7.60 -23.50 -15.50
C GLY A 298 6.09 -23.60 -15.77
N VAL A 299 5.28 -22.63 -15.30
CA VAL A 299 3.85 -22.61 -15.61
C VAL A 299 3.64 -21.94 -16.97
N THR A 300 2.99 -22.61 -17.90
CA THR A 300 2.63 -22.03 -19.19
C THR A 300 1.42 -21.11 -19.08
N ARG A 301 1.30 -20.14 -19.98
CA ARG A 301 0.31 -19.06 -19.86
C ARG A 301 -1.14 -19.55 -19.88
N ASP A 302 -1.44 -20.58 -20.64
CA ASP A 302 -2.74 -21.26 -20.70
C ASP A 302 -3.11 -21.93 -19.36
N ARG A 303 -2.12 -22.28 -18.53
CA ARG A 303 -2.31 -22.92 -17.21
C ARG A 303 -2.37 -21.93 -16.05
N PHE A 304 -2.14 -20.64 -16.25
CA PHE A 304 -2.13 -19.65 -15.17
C PHE A 304 -3.44 -19.62 -14.38
N GLN A 305 -4.57 -19.62 -15.07
CA GLN A 305 -5.87 -19.58 -14.42
C GLN A 305 -6.15 -20.88 -13.64
N ALA A 306 -5.86 -22.03 -14.22
CA ALA A 306 -6.03 -23.32 -13.57
C ALA A 306 -5.13 -23.48 -12.34
N ALA A 307 -3.90 -22.96 -12.41
CA ALA A 307 -3.02 -22.91 -11.25
C ALA A 307 -3.62 -22.03 -10.15
N ALA A 308 -4.09 -20.82 -10.51
CA ALA A 308 -4.63 -19.86 -9.57
C ALA A 308 -5.91 -20.35 -8.87
N GLU A 309 -6.74 -21.15 -9.52
CA GLU A 309 -7.97 -21.69 -8.90
C GLU A 309 -7.67 -22.57 -7.66
N ARG A 310 -6.51 -23.25 -7.63
CA ARG A 310 -6.10 -24.07 -6.47
C ARG A 310 -5.74 -23.23 -5.24
N TRP A 311 -5.49 -21.92 -5.42
CA TRP A 311 -5.05 -21.01 -4.36
C TRP A 311 -6.20 -20.24 -3.71
N ARG A 312 -7.44 -20.46 -4.16
CA ARG A 312 -8.62 -19.85 -3.53
C ARG A 312 -8.76 -20.27 -2.06
N PRO A 313 -9.18 -19.34 -1.22
CA PRO A 313 -9.54 -17.92 -1.44
C PRO A 313 -8.35 -16.95 -1.23
N TRP A 314 -7.11 -17.37 -1.53
CA TRP A 314 -5.87 -16.67 -1.19
C TRP A 314 -5.04 -16.26 -2.41
N ARG A 315 -5.65 -16.13 -3.58
CA ARG A 315 -4.94 -15.79 -4.84
C ARG A 315 -4.16 -14.47 -4.76
N GLY A 316 -4.65 -13.48 -4.00
CA GLY A 316 -3.96 -12.24 -3.73
C GLY A 316 -2.67 -12.43 -2.92
N TYR A 317 -2.69 -13.35 -1.95
CA TYR A 317 -1.49 -13.73 -1.21
C TYR A 317 -0.50 -14.52 -2.06
N ALA A 318 -1.00 -15.44 -2.90
CA ALA A 318 -0.16 -16.12 -3.89
C ALA A 318 0.53 -15.11 -4.82
N THR A 319 -0.22 -14.11 -5.33
CA THR A 319 0.33 -13.02 -6.15
C THR A 319 1.45 -12.27 -5.41
N LEU A 320 1.26 -11.96 -4.13
CA LEU A 320 2.25 -11.26 -3.33
C LEU A 320 3.56 -12.04 -3.19
N HIS A 321 3.47 -13.33 -2.92
CA HIS A 321 4.62 -14.23 -2.82
C HIS A 321 5.31 -14.41 -4.17
N LEU A 322 4.56 -14.52 -5.27
CA LEU A 322 5.10 -14.56 -6.63
C LEU A 322 5.81 -13.26 -7.01
N TRP A 323 5.29 -12.09 -6.65
CA TRP A 323 6.03 -10.83 -6.83
C TRP A 323 7.30 -10.77 -5.98
N HIS A 324 7.27 -11.34 -4.78
CA HIS A 324 8.44 -11.41 -3.92
C HIS A 324 9.55 -12.28 -4.53
N SER A 325 9.20 -13.42 -5.13
CA SER A 325 10.16 -14.37 -5.70
C SER A 325 11.03 -13.75 -6.80
N LEU A 326 10.53 -12.79 -7.56
CA LEU A 326 11.29 -12.07 -8.58
C LEU A 326 12.52 -11.29 -8.04
N GLY A 327 12.56 -10.99 -6.75
CA GLY A 327 13.65 -10.25 -6.10
C GLY A 327 14.47 -11.07 -5.10
N SER A 328 14.13 -12.34 -4.86
CA SER A 328 14.69 -13.15 -3.78
C SER A 328 15.55 -14.33 -4.24
N GLY A 329 15.89 -14.42 -5.53
CA GLY A 329 16.79 -15.47 -6.05
C GLY A 329 16.19 -16.88 -5.94
N VAL A 330 14.87 -17.02 -6.00
CA VAL A 330 14.24 -18.34 -6.18
C VAL A 330 14.80 -18.94 -7.47
N PRO A 331 15.32 -20.20 -7.46
CA PRO A 331 15.84 -20.82 -8.66
C PRO A 331 14.78 -20.78 -9.76
N VAL A 332 15.08 -20.07 -10.83
CA VAL A 332 14.36 -20.17 -12.10
C VAL A 332 14.68 -21.56 -12.63
N LEU A 333 13.68 -22.40 -12.82
CA LEU A 333 13.89 -23.64 -13.56
C LEU A 333 14.34 -23.25 -14.95
N ALA A 334 15.58 -23.64 -15.29
CA ALA A 334 16.19 -23.42 -16.58
C ALA A 334 15.45 -24.19 -17.69
#